data_1862d5be1365ba8a32c544a44b5d49b9
#
_entry.id   1862d5be1365ba8a32c544a44b5d49b9
#
_cell.length_a   1.000
_cell.length_b   1.000
_cell.length_c   1.000
_cell.angle_alpha   90.00
_cell.angle_beta   90.00
_cell.angle_gamma   90.00
#
_symmetry.space_group_name_H-M   'P 1'
#
loop_
_entity.id
_entity.type
_entity.pdbx_description
1 polymer ?
#
loop_
_entity_poly.entity_id
_entity_poly.type
_entity_poly.pdbx_seq_one_letter_code
_entity_poly.pdbx_strand_id
1 'polypeptide(L)'
;MNSLQKSKALVLGILLALSGQVAAKEVTLLNVSYDPTRELYRDYNKAFSAYWQQKTGDSVKIEQSHGGSGSQSRSVIDGLRADVVTLALSGDIDPLAKIGKLLPENWESRLADNSAPYTSTIVFLVRKGNPKNIKDWDDLVKEGVEVITPNPKTSGGARWNYLAAWAYAEQKYGSEDAAKDFVSKLFKNVPVLDSGARGSTTTFVQRGIGDVLLAWENEAFLAVNELGKDKIEIIVPSLSILAEPSVAVVDKYAEAKGNTEVATAYLQYLYSKEGQQIAAKHYYRPRDKEVAAKYSTQFPQLKLVTIADFGGWQKAQPEHFDEGGLFDQIYN
;
A
#
# COMPACT_ATOMS: atom_id res chain seq x y z
N MET A 1 11.06 -93.12 -27.95
CA MET A 1 9.78 -92.53 -28.43
C MET A 1 9.54 -91.22 -27.69
N ASN A 2 9.47 -90.15 -28.48
CA ASN A 2 9.59 -88.71 -28.11
C ASN A 2 8.44 -88.22 -27.30
N SER A 3 8.70 -87.41 -26.23
CA SER A 3 7.76 -86.46 -25.72
C SER A 3 8.40 -85.08 -25.69
N LEU A 4 7.93 -84.21 -26.60
CA LEU A 4 8.28 -82.80 -26.64
C LEU A 4 7.58 -82.08 -25.45
N GLN A 5 8.38 -81.54 -24.59
CA GLN A 5 7.90 -80.55 -23.61
C GLN A 5 7.96 -79.13 -24.23
N LYS A 6 6.84 -78.50 -24.40
CA LYS A 6 6.74 -77.11 -24.81
C LYS A 6 6.89 -76.25 -23.58
N SER A 7 8.01 -75.55 -23.45
CA SER A 7 8.19 -74.45 -22.45
C SER A 7 7.50 -73.21 -22.95
N LYS A 8 6.47 -72.75 -22.21
CA LYS A 8 5.86 -71.44 -22.38
C LYS A 8 6.71 -70.44 -21.59
N ALA A 9 7.44 -69.60 -22.28
CA ALA A 9 8.09 -68.43 -21.70
C ALA A 9 7.02 -67.36 -21.37
N LEU A 10 6.83 -67.05 -20.11
CA LEU A 10 5.98 -65.97 -19.60
C LEU A 10 6.83 -64.68 -19.66
N VAL A 11 6.58 -63.85 -20.63
CA VAL A 11 7.21 -62.51 -20.71
C VAL A 11 6.41 -61.59 -19.78
N LEU A 12 6.95 -61.37 -18.57
CA LEU A 12 6.43 -60.40 -17.63
C LEU A 12 6.89 -58.99 -18.03
N GLY A 13 6.04 -58.25 -18.73
CA GLY A 13 6.29 -56.86 -19.10
C GLY A 13 6.20 -55.97 -17.84
N ILE A 14 7.33 -55.55 -17.30
CA ILE A 14 7.40 -54.52 -16.26
C ILE A 14 7.14 -53.18 -16.96
N LEU A 15 5.89 -52.68 -16.87
CA LEU A 15 5.59 -51.27 -17.13
C LEU A 15 6.19 -50.44 -15.98
N LEU A 16 7.40 -49.96 -16.19
CA LEU A 16 7.94 -48.86 -15.41
C LEU A 16 7.11 -47.61 -15.73
N ALA A 17 6.11 -47.35 -14.85
CA ALA A 17 5.47 -46.01 -14.76
C ALA A 17 6.56 -45.06 -14.29
N LEU A 18 7.20 -44.37 -15.22
CA LEU A 18 7.96 -43.16 -14.95
C LEU A 18 6.96 -42.11 -14.49
N SER A 19 6.59 -42.12 -13.21
CA SER A 19 6.04 -40.96 -12.53
C SER A 19 7.19 -39.97 -12.49
N GLY A 20 7.24 -39.09 -13.49
CA GLY A 20 8.10 -37.93 -13.46
C GLY A 20 7.71 -37.10 -12.23
N GLN A 21 8.47 -37.27 -11.16
CA GLN A 21 8.45 -36.31 -10.09
C GLN A 21 8.91 -34.98 -10.68
N VAL A 22 7.95 -34.09 -10.97
CA VAL A 22 8.29 -32.69 -11.25
C VAL A 22 8.94 -32.22 -9.97
N ALA A 23 10.26 -31.97 -10.00
CA ALA A 23 10.96 -31.45 -8.85
C ALA A 23 10.32 -30.11 -8.46
N ALA A 24 9.99 -29.96 -7.19
CA ALA A 24 9.45 -28.72 -6.65
C ALA A 24 10.39 -27.56 -7.02
N LYS A 25 9.83 -26.54 -7.65
CA LYS A 25 10.57 -25.34 -8.07
C LYS A 25 10.66 -24.37 -6.90
N GLU A 26 11.83 -23.78 -6.70
CA GLU A 26 11.99 -22.65 -5.80
C GLU A 26 11.98 -21.35 -6.62
N VAL A 27 11.10 -20.42 -6.25
CA VAL A 27 10.92 -19.13 -6.92
C VAL A 27 11.21 -18.01 -5.94
N THR A 28 11.93 -16.99 -6.38
CA THR A 28 12.08 -15.73 -5.63
C THR A 28 11.26 -14.64 -6.29
N LEU A 29 10.38 -14.01 -5.52
CA LEU A 29 9.52 -12.92 -5.93
C LEU A 29 9.89 -11.66 -5.15
N LEU A 30 10.09 -10.53 -5.84
CA LEU A 30 10.33 -9.22 -5.21
C LEU A 30 9.05 -8.39 -5.25
N ASN A 31 8.54 -8.02 -4.05
CA ASN A 31 7.49 -7.03 -3.87
C ASN A 31 8.10 -5.68 -3.46
N VAL A 32 7.91 -4.66 -4.27
CA VAL A 32 8.31 -3.28 -3.97
C VAL A 32 7.09 -2.52 -3.48
N SER A 33 7.11 -2.13 -2.20
CA SER A 33 5.98 -1.60 -1.48
C SER A 33 6.26 -0.23 -0.85
N TYR A 34 5.21 0.44 -0.39
CA TYR A 34 5.36 1.67 0.39
C TYR A 34 5.42 1.37 1.90
N ASP A 35 5.86 2.35 2.68
CA ASP A 35 6.30 2.17 4.07
C ASP A 35 5.30 1.51 5.03
N PRO A 36 4.03 1.92 5.12
CA PRO A 36 3.11 1.42 6.14
C PRO A 36 2.70 -0.05 6.02
N THR A 37 3.11 -0.74 4.96
CA THR A 37 2.73 -2.13 4.69
C THR A 37 3.67 -3.18 5.28
N ARG A 38 4.71 -2.78 6.01
CA ARG A 38 5.77 -3.69 6.49
C ARG A 38 5.22 -4.88 7.27
N GLU A 39 4.37 -4.61 8.24
CA GLU A 39 3.76 -5.61 9.11
C GLU A 39 2.76 -6.47 8.35
N LEU A 40 1.94 -5.84 7.50
CA LEU A 40 0.99 -6.52 6.63
C LEU A 40 1.69 -7.57 5.76
N TYR A 41 2.69 -7.16 4.98
CA TYR A 41 3.34 -8.09 4.05
C TYR A 41 4.23 -9.11 4.74
N ARG A 42 4.75 -8.85 5.94
CA ARG A 42 5.42 -9.88 6.73
C ARG A 42 4.51 -11.08 7.00
N ASP A 43 3.28 -10.83 7.43
CA ASP A 43 2.31 -11.89 7.74
C ASP A 43 1.66 -12.45 6.47
N TYR A 44 1.34 -11.58 5.51
CA TYR A 44 0.78 -11.96 4.22
C TYR A 44 1.70 -12.90 3.43
N ASN A 45 2.99 -12.61 3.38
CA ASN A 45 3.97 -13.43 2.66
C ASN A 45 4.07 -14.84 3.21
N LYS A 46 3.96 -15.01 4.54
CA LYS A 46 3.92 -16.34 5.15
C LYS A 46 2.68 -17.11 4.72
N ALA A 47 1.51 -16.46 4.74
CA ALA A 47 0.25 -17.08 4.33
C ALA A 47 0.26 -17.44 2.84
N PHE A 48 0.71 -16.52 1.99
CA PHE A 48 0.80 -16.77 0.55
C PHE A 48 1.80 -17.88 0.22
N SER A 49 2.97 -17.92 0.84
CA SER A 49 3.96 -18.97 0.60
C SER A 49 3.41 -20.36 0.95
N ALA A 50 2.68 -20.48 2.07
CA ALA A 50 2.01 -21.73 2.45
C ALA A 50 0.91 -22.11 1.44
N TYR A 51 0.09 -21.16 1.05
CA TYR A 51 -0.97 -21.36 0.04
C TYR A 51 -0.38 -21.80 -1.31
N TRP A 52 0.68 -21.15 -1.77
CA TRP A 52 1.32 -21.46 -3.05
C TRP A 52 1.91 -22.87 -3.06
N GLN A 53 2.62 -23.23 -2.00
CA GLN A 53 3.19 -24.56 -1.82
C GLN A 53 2.10 -25.64 -1.80
N GLN A 54 1.00 -25.41 -1.07
CA GLN A 54 -0.11 -26.36 -1.02
C GLN A 54 -0.78 -26.51 -2.40
N LYS A 55 -0.91 -25.41 -3.14
CA LYS A 55 -1.59 -25.41 -4.44
C LYS A 55 -0.77 -26.01 -5.56
N THR A 56 0.54 -25.77 -5.57
CA THR A 56 1.43 -26.09 -6.73
C THR A 56 2.52 -27.11 -6.42
N GLY A 57 2.84 -27.30 -5.15
CA GLY A 57 4.03 -28.05 -4.72
C GLY A 57 5.32 -27.21 -4.75
N ASP A 58 5.32 -26.04 -5.36
CA ASP A 58 6.48 -25.16 -5.47
C ASP A 58 6.63 -24.28 -4.21
N SER A 59 7.89 -23.97 -3.85
CA SER A 59 8.19 -23.00 -2.82
C SER A 59 8.40 -21.61 -3.40
N VAL A 60 7.95 -20.56 -2.67
CA VAL A 60 8.21 -19.17 -3.04
C VAL A 60 8.84 -18.43 -1.87
N LYS A 61 9.98 -17.81 -2.13
CA LYS A 61 10.61 -16.84 -1.25
C LYS A 61 10.20 -15.44 -1.70
N ILE A 62 9.61 -14.64 -0.80
CA ILE A 62 9.18 -13.28 -1.12
C ILE A 62 10.13 -12.30 -0.47
N GLU A 63 10.80 -11.52 -1.28
CA GLU A 63 11.66 -10.41 -0.88
C GLU A 63 10.86 -9.12 -0.88
N GLN A 64 11.18 -8.20 0.04
CA GLN A 64 10.46 -6.96 0.26
C GLN A 64 11.40 -5.76 0.15
N SER A 65 10.95 -4.72 -0.57
CA SER A 65 11.52 -3.39 -0.48
C SER A 65 10.44 -2.43 0.02
N HIS A 66 10.76 -1.60 1.02
CA HIS A 66 9.84 -0.62 1.59
C HIS A 66 10.47 0.78 1.59
N GLY A 67 9.68 1.78 1.26
CA GLY A 67 10.10 3.18 1.25
C GLY A 67 8.95 4.11 0.88
N GLY A 68 9.23 5.37 0.64
CA GLY A 68 8.24 6.30 0.11
C GLY A 68 7.74 5.82 -1.26
N SER A 69 6.43 5.81 -1.48
CA SER A 69 5.80 5.23 -2.66
C SER A 69 6.33 5.79 -3.97
N GLY A 70 6.45 7.12 -4.08
CA GLY A 70 7.03 7.75 -5.27
C GLY A 70 8.51 7.43 -5.48
N SER A 71 9.29 7.28 -4.39
CA SER A 71 10.69 6.84 -4.46
C SER A 71 10.80 5.39 -4.93
N GLN A 72 9.92 4.52 -4.45
CA GLN A 72 9.85 3.12 -4.88
C GLN A 72 9.49 3.00 -6.37
N SER A 73 8.51 3.79 -6.83
CA SER A 73 8.16 3.88 -8.26
C SER A 73 9.38 4.22 -9.12
N ARG A 74 10.10 5.29 -8.76
CA ARG A 74 11.33 5.69 -9.47
C ARG A 74 12.39 4.58 -9.46
N SER A 75 12.62 3.93 -8.32
CA SER A 75 13.59 2.84 -8.22
C SER A 75 13.28 1.69 -9.19
N VAL A 76 12.00 1.35 -9.37
CA VAL A 76 11.58 0.32 -10.34
C VAL A 76 11.80 0.77 -11.78
N ILE A 77 11.48 2.02 -12.10
CA ILE A 77 11.76 2.60 -13.43
C ILE A 77 13.27 2.59 -13.72
N ASP A 78 14.08 2.92 -12.72
CA ASP A 78 15.54 2.99 -12.79
C ASP A 78 16.23 1.61 -12.77
N GLY A 79 15.46 0.52 -12.70
CA GLY A 79 15.97 -0.84 -12.90
C GLY A 79 15.89 -1.79 -11.69
N LEU A 80 15.26 -1.41 -10.59
CA LEU A 80 14.94 -2.34 -9.50
C LEU A 80 13.90 -3.36 -10.02
N ARG A 81 14.34 -4.59 -10.25
CA ARG A 81 13.57 -5.63 -10.95
C ARG A 81 12.49 -6.26 -10.07
N ALA A 82 11.47 -5.47 -9.72
CA ALA A 82 10.30 -5.93 -8.99
C ALA A 82 9.46 -6.89 -9.84
N ASP A 83 8.92 -7.94 -9.21
CA ASP A 83 7.88 -8.78 -9.81
C ASP A 83 6.50 -8.15 -9.68
N VAL A 84 6.26 -7.56 -8.51
CA VAL A 84 5.03 -6.80 -8.20
C VAL A 84 5.37 -5.50 -7.50
N VAL A 85 4.49 -4.51 -7.67
CA VAL A 85 4.47 -3.28 -6.90
C VAL A 85 3.18 -3.20 -6.11
N THR A 86 3.27 -2.73 -4.86
CA THR A 86 2.14 -2.52 -3.96
C THR A 86 2.31 -1.13 -3.34
N LEU A 87 1.86 -0.12 -4.08
CA LEU A 87 2.15 1.29 -3.80
C LEU A 87 0.97 2.02 -3.17
N ALA A 88 1.19 3.25 -2.72
CA ALA A 88 0.21 4.02 -1.97
C ALA A 88 -0.94 4.56 -2.83
N LEU A 89 -0.76 4.65 -4.14
CA LEU A 89 -1.72 5.24 -5.07
C LEU A 89 -1.43 4.84 -6.52
N SER A 90 -2.45 4.84 -7.36
CA SER A 90 -2.32 4.49 -8.77
C SER A 90 -1.42 5.47 -9.54
N GLY A 91 -1.38 6.73 -9.14
CA GLY A 91 -0.49 7.73 -9.73
C GLY A 91 1.01 7.43 -9.58
N ASP A 92 1.41 6.54 -8.68
CA ASP A 92 2.80 6.05 -8.58
C ASP A 92 3.05 4.79 -9.43
N ILE A 93 2.00 4.06 -9.85
CA ILE A 93 2.12 2.91 -10.76
C ILE A 93 2.05 3.36 -12.24
N ASP A 94 1.22 4.36 -12.54
CA ASP A 94 1.09 4.91 -13.89
C ASP A 94 2.42 5.23 -14.60
N PRO A 95 3.43 5.83 -13.94
CA PRO A 95 4.72 6.08 -14.57
C PRO A 95 5.47 4.80 -14.98
N LEU A 96 5.26 3.68 -14.28
CA LEU A 96 5.84 2.39 -14.66
C LEU A 96 5.30 1.92 -16.02
N ALA A 97 4.02 2.20 -16.29
CA ALA A 97 3.38 1.89 -17.57
C ALA A 97 3.75 2.92 -18.64
N LYS A 98 3.55 4.20 -18.36
CA LYS A 98 3.65 5.29 -19.35
C LYS A 98 5.10 5.64 -19.70
N ILE A 99 5.97 5.69 -18.72
CA ILE A 99 7.40 6.08 -18.86
C ILE A 99 8.28 4.84 -18.97
N GLY A 100 8.20 3.96 -17.99
CA GLY A 100 9.04 2.75 -17.90
C GLY A 100 8.72 1.69 -18.95
N LYS A 101 7.49 1.70 -19.49
CA LYS A 101 6.98 0.65 -20.40
C LYS A 101 7.16 -0.76 -19.80
N LEU A 102 6.96 -0.88 -18.49
CA LEU A 102 7.19 -2.09 -17.70
C LEU A 102 5.94 -2.95 -17.55
N LEU A 103 4.75 -2.36 -17.70
CA LEU A 103 3.45 -3.00 -17.66
C LEU A 103 2.48 -2.25 -18.58
N PRO A 104 1.33 -2.85 -18.96
CA PRO A 104 0.38 -2.21 -19.88
C PRO A 104 -0.36 -1.05 -19.19
N GLU A 105 -0.79 -0.06 -19.98
CA GLU A 105 -1.45 1.15 -19.47
C GLU A 105 -2.83 0.87 -18.84
N ASN A 106 -3.48 -0.25 -19.21
CA ASN A 106 -4.74 -0.68 -18.61
C ASN A 106 -4.58 -1.54 -17.34
N TRP A 107 -3.44 -1.47 -16.68
CA TRP A 107 -3.10 -2.30 -15.52
C TRP A 107 -4.14 -2.23 -14.39
N GLU A 108 -4.74 -1.07 -14.15
CA GLU A 108 -5.76 -0.87 -13.11
C GLU A 108 -6.97 -1.79 -13.26
N SER A 109 -7.38 -2.10 -14.49
CA SER A 109 -8.54 -2.93 -14.79
C SER A 109 -8.30 -4.44 -14.63
N ARG A 110 -7.08 -4.85 -14.32
CA ARG A 110 -6.69 -6.28 -14.26
C ARG A 110 -7.15 -6.98 -12.98
N LEU A 111 -7.40 -6.23 -11.91
CA LEU A 111 -7.90 -6.74 -10.63
C LEU A 111 -9.13 -5.95 -10.20
N ALA A 112 -9.92 -6.53 -9.29
CA ALA A 112 -11.12 -5.88 -8.77
C ALA A 112 -10.80 -4.54 -8.07
N ASP A 113 -11.80 -3.67 -7.95
CA ASP A 113 -11.71 -2.38 -7.27
C ASP A 113 -10.56 -1.50 -7.80
N ASN A 114 -10.38 -1.47 -9.12
CA ASN A 114 -9.27 -0.75 -9.79
C ASN A 114 -7.90 -1.12 -9.23
N SER A 115 -7.70 -2.42 -8.97
CA SER A 115 -6.46 -2.97 -8.42
C SER A 115 -6.09 -2.41 -7.03
N ALA A 116 -7.09 -1.99 -6.23
CA ALA A 116 -6.91 -1.54 -4.85
C ALA A 116 -7.58 -2.54 -3.88
N PRO A 117 -6.84 -3.54 -3.37
CA PRO A 117 -7.40 -4.66 -2.62
C PRO A 117 -7.89 -4.31 -1.22
N TYR A 118 -7.50 -3.19 -0.67
CA TYR A 118 -7.89 -2.65 0.63
C TYR A 118 -7.81 -1.12 0.59
N THR A 119 -8.38 -0.48 1.60
CA THR A 119 -8.36 0.98 1.72
C THR A 119 -7.88 1.43 3.09
N SER A 120 -7.62 2.71 3.20
CA SER A 120 -7.34 3.40 4.45
C SER A 120 -7.90 4.83 4.37
N THR A 121 -7.60 5.64 5.35
CA THR A 121 -7.94 7.06 5.36
C THR A 121 -6.92 7.83 6.20
N ILE A 122 -7.04 9.15 6.26
CA ILE A 122 -6.14 10.00 7.02
C ILE A 122 -6.82 10.38 8.34
N VAL A 123 -6.09 10.22 9.42
CA VAL A 123 -6.44 10.63 10.78
C VAL A 123 -5.30 11.42 11.40
N PHE A 124 -5.51 11.98 12.58
CA PHE A 124 -4.45 12.66 13.34
C PHE A 124 -4.01 11.81 14.52
N LEU A 125 -2.71 11.79 14.77
CA LEU A 125 -2.14 11.38 16.06
C LEU A 125 -1.72 12.59 16.84
N VAL A 126 -2.10 12.64 18.11
CA VAL A 126 -1.71 13.70 19.05
C VAL A 126 -1.06 13.10 20.29
N ARG A 127 -0.38 13.93 21.06
CA ARG A 127 0.18 13.53 22.35
C ARG A 127 -0.95 13.15 23.31
N LYS A 128 -0.67 12.25 24.26
CA LYS A 128 -1.63 11.82 25.29
C LYS A 128 -2.24 13.02 26.02
N GLY A 129 -3.57 13.01 26.15
CA GLY A 129 -4.32 14.10 26.73
C GLY A 129 -4.52 15.32 25.82
N ASN A 130 -4.06 15.24 24.56
CA ASN A 130 -4.24 16.26 23.54
C ASN A 130 -3.95 17.70 24.03
N PRO A 131 -2.72 18.00 24.45
CA PRO A 131 -2.39 19.27 25.11
C PRO A 131 -2.60 20.51 24.23
N LYS A 132 -2.59 20.35 22.90
CA LYS A 132 -2.87 21.45 21.94
C LYS A 132 -4.36 21.55 21.57
N ASN A 133 -5.22 20.71 22.16
CA ASN A 133 -6.65 20.68 21.89
C ASN A 133 -7.00 20.60 20.40
N ILE A 134 -6.28 19.71 19.68
CA ILE A 134 -6.51 19.44 18.25
C ILE A 134 -7.81 18.65 18.10
N LYS A 135 -8.75 19.16 17.33
CA LYS A 135 -10.05 18.53 17.07
C LYS A 135 -10.31 18.31 15.59
N ASP A 136 -9.82 19.22 14.76
CA ASP A 136 -10.04 19.20 13.32
C ASP A 136 -8.91 19.92 12.57
N TRP A 137 -8.98 19.94 11.26
CA TRP A 137 -7.99 20.53 10.36
C TRP A 137 -7.63 21.99 10.68
N ASP A 138 -8.61 22.81 11.09
CA ASP A 138 -8.37 24.22 11.45
C ASP A 138 -7.38 24.39 12.61
N ASP A 139 -7.30 23.42 13.48
CA ASP A 139 -6.37 23.46 14.60
C ASP A 139 -4.91 23.30 14.16
N LEU A 140 -4.69 22.72 12.97
CA LEU A 140 -3.36 22.46 12.42
C LEU A 140 -2.68 23.72 11.86
N VAL A 141 -3.43 24.77 11.59
CA VAL A 141 -2.92 26.05 11.06
C VAL A 141 -2.76 27.12 12.13
N LYS A 142 -3.05 26.79 13.40
CA LYS A 142 -2.86 27.69 14.54
C LYS A 142 -1.37 27.91 14.81
N GLU A 143 -1.05 29.12 15.26
CA GLU A 143 0.29 29.44 15.72
C GLU A 143 0.70 28.54 16.90
N GLY A 144 1.96 28.08 16.89
CA GLY A 144 2.51 27.21 17.93
C GLY A 144 2.08 25.75 17.87
N VAL A 145 1.43 25.32 16.78
CA VAL A 145 1.14 23.90 16.50
C VAL A 145 2.14 23.38 15.47
N GLU A 146 2.93 22.39 15.84
CA GLU A 146 3.84 21.71 14.94
C GLU A 146 3.21 20.47 14.34
N VAL A 147 3.14 20.43 13.01
CA VAL A 147 2.54 19.34 12.22
C VAL A 147 3.63 18.47 11.60
N ILE A 148 3.53 17.17 11.77
CA ILE A 148 4.40 16.19 11.13
C ILE A 148 3.63 15.51 9.98
N THR A 149 4.23 15.54 8.81
CA THR A 149 3.77 14.86 7.60
C THR A 149 4.97 14.58 6.70
N PRO A 150 4.99 13.47 5.94
CA PRO A 150 6.09 13.23 5.02
C PRO A 150 6.03 14.14 3.78
N ASN A 151 7.08 14.08 2.97
CA ASN A 151 7.22 14.89 1.77
C ASN A 151 6.35 14.34 0.61
N PRO A 152 5.42 15.11 0.06
CA PRO A 152 4.61 14.68 -1.09
C PRO A 152 5.42 14.33 -2.36
N LYS A 153 6.63 14.84 -2.49
CA LYS A 153 7.53 14.52 -3.63
C LYS A 153 8.08 13.09 -3.58
N THR A 154 8.09 12.45 -2.42
CA THR A 154 8.67 11.11 -2.22
C THR A 154 7.67 10.11 -1.65
N SER A 155 6.69 10.58 -0.89
CA SER A 155 5.71 9.78 -0.17
C SER A 155 4.31 9.90 -0.79
N GLY A 156 3.76 8.78 -1.24
CA GLY A 156 2.36 8.72 -1.65
C GLY A 156 1.41 8.96 -0.48
N GLY A 157 1.77 8.53 0.73
CA GLY A 157 1.00 8.82 1.94
C GLY A 157 0.83 10.31 2.19
N ALA A 158 1.89 11.08 1.95
CA ALA A 158 1.86 12.54 2.06
C ALA A 158 0.91 13.22 1.06
N ARG A 159 0.78 12.65 -0.15
CA ARG A 159 -0.17 13.18 -1.14
C ARG A 159 -1.60 13.02 -0.69
N TRP A 160 -1.95 11.89 -0.09
CA TRP A 160 -3.26 11.69 0.52
C TRP A 160 -3.50 12.65 1.69
N ASN A 161 -2.50 12.88 2.56
CA ASN A 161 -2.58 13.87 3.64
C ASN A 161 -2.89 15.27 3.11
N TYR A 162 -2.13 15.69 2.10
CA TYR A 162 -2.30 16.99 1.43
C TYR A 162 -3.68 17.14 0.80
N LEU A 163 -4.15 16.15 0.04
CA LEU A 163 -5.46 16.20 -0.62
C LEU A 163 -6.62 16.19 0.39
N ALA A 164 -6.48 15.50 1.52
CA ALA A 164 -7.48 15.55 2.59
C ALA A 164 -7.59 16.96 3.21
N ALA A 165 -6.46 17.61 3.48
CA ALA A 165 -6.41 18.99 3.96
C ALA A 165 -7.00 19.98 2.94
N TRP A 166 -6.66 19.79 1.68
CA TRP A 166 -7.18 20.59 0.56
C TRP A 166 -8.71 20.51 0.46
N ALA A 167 -9.25 19.28 0.43
CA ALA A 167 -10.69 19.05 0.34
C ALA A 167 -11.46 19.65 1.52
N TYR A 168 -10.93 19.54 2.73
CA TYR A 168 -11.53 20.17 3.90
C TYR A 168 -11.61 21.68 3.72
N ALA A 169 -10.51 22.32 3.35
CA ALA A 169 -10.46 23.77 3.20
C ALA A 169 -11.34 24.27 2.07
N GLU A 170 -11.34 23.58 0.92
CA GLU A 170 -12.19 23.93 -0.21
C GLU A 170 -13.69 23.84 0.14
N GLN A 171 -14.11 22.76 0.81
CA GLN A 171 -15.50 22.62 1.25
C GLN A 171 -15.89 23.66 2.31
N LYS A 172 -14.98 24.01 3.21
CA LYS A 172 -15.27 24.93 4.30
C LYS A 172 -15.25 26.39 3.88
N TYR A 173 -14.29 26.77 3.05
CA TYR A 173 -14.03 28.15 2.66
C TYR A 173 -14.48 28.51 1.25
N GLY A 174 -14.85 27.52 0.43
CA GLY A 174 -15.61 27.69 -0.81
C GLY A 174 -14.80 28.03 -2.06
N SER A 175 -13.46 27.94 -2.03
CA SER A 175 -12.63 28.20 -3.21
C SER A 175 -11.28 27.45 -3.19
N GLU A 176 -10.72 27.22 -4.36
CA GLU A 176 -9.35 26.68 -4.54
C GLU A 176 -8.29 27.61 -3.95
N ASP A 177 -8.44 28.92 -4.10
CA ASP A 177 -7.52 29.92 -3.53
C ASP A 177 -7.50 29.84 -2.00
N ALA A 178 -8.65 29.66 -1.37
CA ALA A 178 -8.74 29.49 0.06
C ALA A 178 -8.14 28.15 0.51
N ALA A 179 -8.30 27.09 -0.28
CA ALA A 179 -7.65 25.79 -0.03
C ALA A 179 -6.13 25.93 -0.13
N LYS A 180 -5.62 26.59 -1.16
CA LYS A 180 -4.18 26.87 -1.32
C LYS A 180 -3.60 27.66 -0.15
N ASP A 181 -4.28 28.72 0.30
CA ASP A 181 -3.88 29.50 1.47
C ASP A 181 -3.85 28.65 2.74
N PHE A 182 -4.88 27.85 2.95
CA PHE A 182 -4.98 26.94 4.11
C PHE A 182 -3.84 25.93 4.14
N VAL A 183 -3.60 25.22 3.03
CA VAL A 183 -2.54 24.23 2.95
C VAL A 183 -1.17 24.89 3.07
N SER A 184 -0.97 26.09 2.53
CA SER A 184 0.24 26.87 2.74
C SER A 184 0.49 27.17 4.23
N LYS A 185 -0.56 27.58 4.98
CA LYS A 185 -0.47 27.80 6.43
C LYS A 185 -0.15 26.51 7.17
N LEU A 186 -0.74 25.38 6.76
CA LEU A 186 -0.45 24.06 7.34
C LEU A 186 1.03 23.71 7.17
N PHE A 187 1.58 23.84 5.96
CA PHE A 187 2.98 23.51 5.69
C PHE A 187 3.98 24.48 6.34
N LYS A 188 3.58 25.72 6.67
CA LYS A 188 4.41 26.59 7.52
C LYS A 188 4.60 26.06 8.93
N ASN A 189 3.67 25.24 9.41
CA ASN A 189 3.74 24.59 10.71
C ASN A 189 4.47 23.22 10.65
N VAL A 190 5.02 22.82 9.50
CA VAL A 190 5.72 21.55 9.31
C VAL A 190 7.24 21.78 9.46
N PRO A 191 7.85 21.36 10.58
CA PRO A 191 9.28 21.62 10.83
C PRO A 191 10.20 20.69 10.07
N VAL A 192 9.73 19.53 9.64
CA VAL A 192 10.52 18.50 8.94
C VAL A 192 9.65 17.69 7.98
N LEU A 193 10.18 17.42 6.79
CA LEU A 193 9.57 16.54 5.79
C LEU A 193 10.38 15.25 5.67
N ASP A 194 9.92 14.20 6.32
CA ASP A 194 10.49 12.86 6.16
C ASP A 194 10.21 12.30 4.76
N SER A 195 11.05 11.39 4.29
CA SER A 195 10.92 10.80 2.95
C SER A 195 9.72 9.85 2.77
N GLY A 196 9.16 9.34 3.87
CA GLY A 196 8.04 8.41 3.86
C GLY A 196 7.26 8.41 5.17
N ALA A 197 6.09 7.78 5.15
CA ALA A 197 5.14 7.76 6.27
C ALA A 197 5.75 7.17 7.56
N ARG A 198 6.48 6.05 7.48
CA ARG A 198 7.13 5.45 8.65
C ARG A 198 8.20 6.36 9.24
N GLY A 199 8.91 7.13 8.43
CA GLY A 199 9.85 8.17 8.89
C GLY A 199 9.14 9.20 9.75
N SER A 200 8.00 9.72 9.29
CA SER A 200 7.18 10.68 10.04
C SER A 200 6.62 10.08 11.34
N THR A 201 6.18 8.83 11.33
CA THR A 201 5.77 8.12 12.55
C THR A 201 6.93 8.03 13.55
N THR A 202 8.13 7.69 13.08
CA THR A 202 9.34 7.64 13.92
C THR A 202 9.69 9.01 14.49
N THR A 203 9.64 10.05 13.67
CA THR A 203 9.89 11.44 14.08
C THR A 203 8.91 11.86 15.17
N PHE A 204 7.64 11.60 14.98
CA PHE A 204 6.60 11.95 15.95
C PHE A 204 6.65 11.07 17.20
N VAL A 205 6.56 9.74 17.05
CA VAL A 205 6.36 8.82 18.18
C VAL A 205 7.65 8.60 18.97
N GLN A 206 8.78 8.33 18.28
CA GLN A 206 10.02 7.91 18.93
C GLN A 206 10.93 9.09 19.26
N ARG A 207 11.03 10.08 18.37
CA ARG A 207 11.87 11.27 18.60
C ARG A 207 11.16 12.37 19.38
N GLY A 208 9.83 12.28 19.52
CA GLY A 208 9.03 13.24 20.29
C GLY A 208 8.91 14.61 19.64
N ILE A 209 9.07 14.73 18.33
CA ILE A 209 9.00 15.98 17.57
C ILE A 209 7.57 16.19 17.05
N GLY A 210 7.06 17.43 17.17
CA GLY A 210 5.74 17.84 16.71
C GLY A 210 4.61 17.59 17.71
N ASP A 211 3.50 18.25 17.49
CA ASP A 211 2.28 18.20 18.32
C ASP A 211 1.24 17.26 17.71
N VAL A 212 1.20 17.16 16.38
CA VAL A 212 0.25 16.34 15.63
C VAL A 212 0.91 15.71 14.42
N LEU A 213 0.61 14.44 14.19
CA LEU A 213 1.02 13.69 12.99
C LEU A 213 -0.20 13.46 12.10
N LEU A 214 -0.10 13.82 10.83
CA LEU A 214 -1.03 13.36 9.80
C LEU A 214 -0.64 11.93 9.44
N ALA A 215 -1.49 10.97 9.75
CA ALA A 215 -1.19 9.55 9.60
C ALA A 215 -2.29 8.84 8.82
N TRP A 216 -1.90 7.79 8.11
CA TRP A 216 -2.86 6.79 7.65
C TRP A 216 -3.46 6.08 8.87
N GLU A 217 -4.74 5.75 8.79
CA GLU A 217 -5.47 5.09 9.88
C GLU A 217 -4.80 3.80 10.35
N ASN A 218 -4.34 2.95 9.42
CA ASN A 218 -3.60 1.73 9.76
C ASN A 218 -2.29 2.01 10.52
N GLU A 219 -1.55 3.02 10.13
CA GLU A 219 -0.32 3.44 10.81
C GLU A 219 -0.63 4.05 12.19
N ALA A 220 -1.73 4.79 12.29
CA ALA A 220 -2.17 5.36 13.55
C ALA A 220 -2.57 4.27 14.57
N PHE A 221 -3.29 3.26 14.15
CA PHE A 221 -3.61 2.11 15.01
C PHE A 221 -2.37 1.32 15.42
N LEU A 222 -1.43 1.10 14.50
CA LEU A 222 -0.15 0.47 14.82
C LEU A 222 0.62 1.31 15.85
N ALA A 223 0.67 2.62 15.66
CA ALA A 223 1.36 3.51 16.56
C ALA A 223 0.76 3.50 17.98
N VAL A 224 -0.56 3.58 18.09
CA VAL A 224 -1.26 3.56 19.40
C VAL A 224 -1.13 2.21 20.10
N ASN A 225 -1.21 1.11 19.36
CA ASN A 225 -1.25 -0.23 19.95
C ASN A 225 0.15 -0.79 20.26
N GLU A 226 1.15 -0.42 19.45
CA GLU A 226 2.48 -1.07 19.49
C GLU A 226 3.64 -0.09 19.69
N LEU A 227 3.72 0.99 18.90
CA LEU A 227 4.92 1.84 18.86
C LEU A 227 4.95 2.92 19.95
N GLY A 228 3.81 3.46 20.31
CA GLY A 228 3.66 4.59 21.24
C GLY A 228 2.57 4.38 22.27
N LYS A 229 2.39 3.15 22.72
CA LYS A 229 1.35 2.79 23.69
C LYS A 229 1.34 3.75 24.89
N ASP A 230 0.16 4.22 25.24
CA ASP A 230 -0.09 5.17 26.36
C ASP A 230 0.56 6.56 26.21
N LYS A 231 1.17 6.90 25.06
CA LYS A 231 1.81 8.20 24.81
C LYS A 231 1.08 9.06 23.79
N ILE A 232 0.19 8.49 23.00
CA ILE A 232 -0.47 9.14 21.87
C ILE A 232 -1.94 8.73 21.78
N GLU A 233 -2.72 9.53 21.08
CA GLU A 233 -4.16 9.33 20.86
C GLU A 233 -4.51 9.62 19.41
N ILE A 234 -5.55 8.93 18.90
CA ILE A 234 -6.10 9.17 17.56
C ILE A 234 -7.20 10.21 17.66
N ILE A 235 -7.15 11.24 16.81
CA ILE A 235 -8.22 12.19 16.56
C ILE A 235 -8.74 11.97 15.14
N VAL A 236 -10.03 11.76 15.03
CA VAL A 236 -10.72 11.57 13.75
C VAL A 236 -11.20 12.93 13.25
N PRO A 237 -10.74 13.42 12.08
CA PRO A 237 -11.18 14.72 11.56
C PRO A 237 -12.63 14.66 11.04
N SER A 238 -13.25 15.82 10.89
CA SER A 238 -14.63 15.95 10.38
C SER A 238 -14.78 15.51 8.92
N LEU A 239 -13.72 15.61 8.14
CA LEU A 239 -13.60 15.19 6.74
C LEU A 239 -12.24 14.56 6.51
N SER A 240 -12.20 13.49 5.75
CA SER A 240 -10.95 12.89 5.28
C SER A 240 -11.08 12.42 3.83
N ILE A 241 -10.14 11.62 3.36
CA ILE A 241 -10.09 11.08 2.00
C ILE A 241 -10.01 9.56 2.04
N LEU A 242 -10.70 8.90 1.10
CA LEU A 242 -10.56 7.48 0.88
C LEU A 242 -9.21 7.21 0.21
N ALA A 243 -8.27 6.67 0.95
CA ALA A 243 -6.97 6.27 0.41
C ALA A 243 -7.06 4.86 -0.18
N GLU A 244 -6.70 4.73 -1.44
CA GLU A 244 -6.79 3.50 -2.23
C GLU A 244 -5.39 3.08 -2.70
N PRO A 245 -4.65 2.29 -1.89
CA PRO A 245 -3.37 1.73 -2.30
C PRO A 245 -3.56 0.76 -3.44
N SER A 246 -2.78 0.91 -4.50
CA SER A 246 -2.92 0.12 -5.72
C SER A 246 -1.78 -0.87 -5.88
N VAL A 247 -2.06 -1.99 -6.57
CA VAL A 247 -1.12 -3.08 -6.79
C VAL A 247 -1.07 -3.47 -8.26
N ALA A 248 0.10 -3.88 -8.75
CA ALA A 248 0.26 -4.34 -10.12
C ALA A 248 1.42 -5.34 -10.26
N VAL A 249 1.28 -6.27 -11.21
CA VAL A 249 2.42 -7.06 -11.71
C VAL A 249 3.28 -6.15 -12.58
N VAL A 250 4.60 -6.22 -12.42
CA VAL A 250 5.56 -5.56 -13.30
C VAL A 250 5.92 -6.52 -14.42
N ASP A 251 5.07 -6.57 -15.45
CA ASP A 251 5.08 -7.62 -16.49
C ASP A 251 6.48 -7.88 -17.07
N LYS A 252 7.15 -6.84 -17.52
CA LYS A 252 8.48 -6.98 -18.16
C LYS A 252 9.51 -7.68 -17.27
N TYR A 253 9.49 -7.41 -15.97
CA TYR A 253 10.44 -8.02 -15.05
C TYR A 253 9.98 -9.39 -14.57
N ALA A 254 8.69 -9.59 -14.33
CA ALA A 254 8.12 -10.88 -13.97
C ALA A 254 8.28 -11.89 -15.11
N GLU A 255 8.02 -11.50 -16.35
CA GLU A 255 8.23 -12.34 -17.54
C GLU A 255 9.69 -12.74 -17.72
N ALA A 256 10.62 -11.79 -17.59
CA ALA A 256 12.05 -12.04 -17.73
C ALA A 256 12.60 -13.02 -16.68
N LYS A 257 11.93 -13.15 -15.53
CA LYS A 257 12.27 -14.11 -14.46
C LYS A 257 11.48 -15.42 -14.55
N GLY A 258 10.45 -15.49 -15.41
CA GLY A 258 9.51 -16.60 -15.46
C GLY A 258 8.55 -16.64 -14.26
N ASN A 259 8.28 -15.49 -13.65
CA ASN A 259 7.50 -15.33 -12.42
C ASN A 259 6.07 -14.84 -12.63
N THR A 260 5.61 -14.67 -13.88
CA THR A 260 4.29 -14.07 -14.19
C THR A 260 3.15 -14.76 -13.45
N GLU A 261 3.14 -16.10 -13.42
CA GLU A 261 2.08 -16.87 -12.78
C GLU A 261 2.04 -16.64 -11.28
N VAL A 262 3.16 -16.79 -10.58
CA VAL A 262 3.24 -16.61 -9.13
C VAL A 262 3.02 -15.15 -8.73
N ALA A 263 3.50 -14.19 -9.51
CA ALA A 263 3.28 -12.76 -9.29
C ALA A 263 1.78 -12.39 -9.41
N THR A 264 1.11 -12.93 -10.43
CA THR A 264 -0.33 -12.74 -10.61
C THR A 264 -1.11 -13.38 -9.46
N ALA A 265 -0.79 -14.62 -9.09
CA ALA A 265 -1.42 -15.32 -7.98
C ALA A 265 -1.19 -14.58 -6.64
N TYR A 266 0.00 -14.01 -6.43
CA TYR A 266 0.32 -13.22 -5.24
C TYR A 266 -0.62 -12.03 -5.07
N LEU A 267 -0.88 -11.27 -6.14
CA LEU A 267 -1.80 -10.15 -6.07
C LEU A 267 -3.27 -10.58 -5.96
N GLN A 268 -3.67 -11.64 -6.68
CA GLN A 268 -5.03 -12.19 -6.59
C GLN A 268 -5.38 -12.69 -5.18
N TYR A 269 -4.41 -13.26 -4.47
CA TYR A 269 -4.61 -13.76 -3.11
C TYR A 269 -4.91 -12.64 -2.10
N LEU A 270 -4.54 -11.37 -2.38
CA LEU A 270 -4.95 -10.22 -1.58
C LEU A 270 -6.48 -10.07 -1.49
N TYR A 271 -7.20 -10.52 -2.52
CA TYR A 271 -8.67 -10.47 -2.59
C TYR A 271 -9.36 -11.73 -1.99
N SER A 272 -8.59 -12.74 -1.61
CA SER A 272 -9.14 -13.91 -0.91
C SER A 272 -9.61 -13.52 0.49
N LYS A 273 -10.52 -14.31 1.08
CA LYS A 273 -10.95 -14.08 2.47
C LYS A 273 -9.77 -14.02 3.44
N GLU A 274 -8.78 -14.89 3.26
CA GLU A 274 -7.59 -14.90 4.10
C GLU A 274 -6.74 -13.63 3.91
N GLY A 275 -6.49 -13.23 2.67
CA GLY A 275 -5.79 -11.98 2.35
C GLY A 275 -6.51 -10.75 2.94
N GLN A 276 -7.83 -10.70 2.83
CA GLN A 276 -8.66 -9.64 3.39
C GLN A 276 -8.66 -9.64 4.93
N GLN A 277 -8.65 -10.80 5.56
CA GLN A 277 -8.53 -10.92 7.02
C GLN A 277 -7.16 -10.44 7.51
N ILE A 278 -6.09 -10.77 6.80
CA ILE A 278 -4.75 -10.28 7.12
C ILE A 278 -4.69 -8.76 6.98
N ALA A 279 -5.26 -8.20 5.91
CA ALA A 279 -5.35 -6.75 5.74
C ALA A 279 -6.07 -6.07 6.91
N ALA A 280 -7.24 -6.58 7.29
CA ALA A 280 -8.02 -6.05 8.41
C ALA A 280 -7.31 -6.19 9.77
N LYS A 281 -6.61 -7.30 10.00
CA LYS A 281 -5.79 -7.50 11.21
C LYS A 281 -4.67 -6.45 11.33
N HIS A 282 -4.15 -5.98 10.19
CA HIS A 282 -3.16 -4.91 10.11
C HIS A 282 -3.79 -3.53 9.89
N TYR A 283 -5.06 -3.38 10.29
CA TYR A 283 -5.80 -2.12 10.34
C TYR A 283 -6.10 -1.47 8.98
N TYR A 284 -5.97 -2.20 7.88
CA TYR A 284 -6.51 -1.78 6.59
C TYR A 284 -7.99 -2.12 6.48
N ARG A 285 -8.76 -1.27 5.85
CA ARG A 285 -10.19 -1.51 5.62
C ARG A 285 -10.35 -2.50 4.47
N PRO A 286 -10.91 -3.71 4.74
CA PRO A 286 -11.05 -4.73 3.71
C PRO A 286 -12.18 -4.41 2.72
N ARG A 287 -12.06 -4.91 1.49
CA ARG A 287 -13.11 -4.85 0.46
C ARG A 287 -14.18 -5.93 0.65
N ASP A 288 -13.79 -7.09 1.17
CA ASP A 288 -14.73 -8.19 1.45
C ASP A 288 -15.73 -7.78 2.53
N LYS A 289 -17.03 -7.85 2.21
CA LYS A 289 -18.12 -7.39 3.09
C LYS A 289 -18.25 -8.21 4.36
N GLU A 290 -18.01 -9.53 4.29
CA GLU A 290 -18.08 -10.41 5.47
C GLU A 290 -16.92 -10.14 6.42
N VAL A 291 -15.73 -9.94 5.87
CA VAL A 291 -14.56 -9.55 6.66
C VAL A 291 -14.75 -8.16 7.25
N ALA A 292 -15.20 -7.18 6.46
CA ALA A 292 -15.49 -5.83 6.93
C ALA A 292 -16.49 -5.80 8.08
N ALA A 293 -17.53 -6.64 8.03
CA ALA A 293 -18.52 -6.75 9.10
C ALA A 293 -17.91 -7.22 10.42
N LYS A 294 -16.93 -8.14 10.39
CA LYS A 294 -16.23 -8.64 11.58
C LYS A 294 -15.36 -7.58 12.26
N TYR A 295 -14.89 -6.60 11.50
CA TYR A 295 -14.02 -5.51 11.97
C TYR A 295 -14.73 -4.16 12.07
N SER A 296 -16.06 -4.14 11.96
CA SER A 296 -16.87 -2.89 11.91
C SER A 296 -16.70 -2.00 13.14
N THR A 297 -16.43 -2.56 14.31
CA THR A 297 -16.18 -1.78 15.53
C THR A 297 -14.79 -1.15 15.60
N GLN A 298 -13.84 -1.64 14.78
CA GLN A 298 -12.48 -1.11 14.73
C GLN A 298 -12.41 0.21 13.97
N PHE A 299 -13.22 0.36 12.93
CA PHE A 299 -13.13 1.49 12.01
C PHE A 299 -14.24 2.50 12.24
N PRO A 300 -13.91 3.76 12.60
CA PRO A 300 -14.92 4.80 12.78
C PRO A 300 -15.60 5.15 11.45
N GLN A 301 -16.84 5.63 11.55
CA GLN A 301 -17.53 6.23 10.42
C GLN A 301 -16.94 7.61 10.14
N LEU A 302 -16.61 7.86 8.87
CA LEU A 302 -15.97 9.08 8.41
C LEU A 302 -16.69 9.65 7.20
N LYS A 303 -16.74 10.97 7.11
CA LYS A 303 -17.09 11.65 5.87
C LYS A 303 -15.83 11.68 4.99
N LEU A 304 -15.89 11.03 3.83
CA LEU A 304 -14.76 10.87 2.92
C LEU A 304 -15.05 11.52 1.56
N VAL A 305 -14.07 12.27 1.05
CA VAL A 305 -13.93 12.54 -0.37
C VAL A 305 -13.11 11.42 -1.01
N THR A 306 -13.13 11.35 -2.32
CA THR A 306 -12.35 10.37 -3.10
C THR A 306 -11.42 11.09 -4.07
N ILE A 307 -10.48 10.36 -4.67
CA ILE A 307 -9.62 10.93 -5.72
C ILE A 307 -10.44 11.38 -6.95
N ALA A 308 -11.64 10.83 -7.17
CA ALA A 308 -12.54 11.26 -8.24
C ALA A 308 -12.99 12.72 -8.06
N ASP A 309 -13.12 13.22 -6.83
CA ASP A 309 -13.45 14.61 -6.53
C ASP A 309 -12.35 15.59 -7.00
N PHE A 310 -11.13 15.08 -7.18
CA PHE A 310 -9.98 15.80 -7.77
C PHE A 310 -9.77 15.51 -9.26
N GLY A 311 -10.72 14.84 -9.92
CA GLY A 311 -10.59 14.42 -11.32
C GLY A 311 -9.68 13.22 -11.55
N GLY A 312 -9.41 12.43 -10.52
CA GLY A 312 -8.49 11.28 -10.54
C GLY A 312 -7.01 11.69 -10.45
N TRP A 313 -6.13 10.70 -10.30
CA TRP A 313 -4.68 10.96 -10.23
C TRP A 313 -4.11 11.55 -11.51
N GLN A 314 -4.74 11.30 -12.66
CA GLN A 314 -4.31 11.88 -13.95
C GLN A 314 -4.40 13.42 -13.95
N LYS A 315 -5.35 14.00 -13.18
CA LYS A 315 -5.45 15.44 -12.97
C LYS A 315 -4.70 15.88 -11.71
N ALA A 316 -4.94 15.24 -10.59
CA ALA A 316 -4.39 15.67 -9.30
C ALA A 316 -2.85 15.62 -9.26
N GLN A 317 -2.22 14.63 -9.89
CA GLN A 317 -0.77 14.49 -9.86
C GLN A 317 -0.06 15.67 -10.54
N PRO A 318 -0.34 16.02 -11.81
CA PRO A 318 0.32 17.16 -12.44
C PRO A 318 -0.08 18.52 -11.85
N GLU A 319 -1.32 18.67 -11.39
CA GLU A 319 -1.79 19.91 -10.81
C GLU A 319 -1.14 20.24 -9.47
N HIS A 320 -1.03 19.24 -8.60
CA HIS A 320 -0.57 19.45 -7.24
C HIS A 320 0.88 19.07 -6.98
N PHE A 321 1.40 17.99 -7.59
CA PHE A 321 2.61 17.32 -7.11
C PHE A 321 3.76 17.21 -8.10
N ASP A 322 3.52 17.35 -9.41
CA ASP A 322 4.59 17.37 -10.40
C ASP A 322 5.45 18.63 -10.24
N GLU A 323 6.57 18.68 -10.93
CA GLU A 323 7.46 19.84 -10.89
C GLU A 323 6.71 21.11 -11.33
N GLY A 324 6.77 22.15 -10.51
CA GLY A 324 6.04 23.39 -10.70
C GLY A 324 4.55 23.35 -10.31
N GLY A 325 4.06 22.23 -9.80
CA GLY A 325 2.70 22.09 -9.30
C GLY A 325 2.42 22.93 -8.05
N LEU A 326 1.19 22.87 -7.56
CA LEU A 326 0.74 23.70 -6.44
C LEU A 326 1.54 23.47 -5.16
N PHE A 327 1.99 22.24 -4.89
CA PHE A 327 2.83 21.97 -3.72
C PHE A 327 4.16 22.72 -3.78
N ASP A 328 4.82 22.79 -4.93
CA ASP A 328 6.06 23.56 -5.10
C ASP A 328 5.86 25.05 -4.86
N GLN A 329 4.69 25.60 -5.25
CA GLN A 329 4.34 27.00 -5.00
C GLN A 329 4.03 27.29 -3.52
N ILE A 330 3.56 26.30 -2.78
CA ILE A 330 3.20 26.39 -1.36
C ILE A 330 4.42 26.30 -0.46
N TYR A 331 5.36 25.43 -0.80
CA TYR A 331 6.47 25.03 0.05
C TYR A 331 7.83 25.68 -0.32
N ASN A 332 7.85 26.62 -1.25
CA ASN A 332 9.08 27.38 -1.61
C ASN A 332 9.44 28.44 -0.58
#